data_914ffd7def99005a42e66915db610af7
#
_entry.id   914ffd7def99005a42e66915db610af7
#
_cell.length_a   1.000
_cell.length_b   1.000
_cell.length_c   1.000
_cell.angle_alpha   90.00
_cell.angle_beta   90.00
_cell.angle_gamma   90.00
#
_symmetry.space_group_name_H-M   'P 1'
#
loop_
_entity.id
_entity.type
_entity.pdbx_description
1 polymer ?
#
loop_
_entity_poly.entity_id
_entity_poly.type
_entity_poly.pdbx_seq_one_letter_code
_entity_poly.pdbx_strand_id
1 'polypeptide(L)'
;MTENATATDDADPPSRATAVAGRLRRLLRRFDPTLLGLLGFLALPAYVSDSLSFLEVFEPFFLFFLWFFVGPIVDMVLARGADEETEPTDWLQVGRVREFAVGYLMIPLTLLNPLVMTQDLLQMAGGAASFLRHRGSFPDSESYEQQVPYRLPVDGTWTVVNGSPEREYSHSWIYPNQRYAYDVLITDEDGRSRPEGTNTAVENYYCYDEPVVAPADGVVVDSFDATLEASRGGGFSHPLKRSIPGGHVVIKHAESEYSFLAHLRPGSVPVEPGQRVERGQVVGRCGHSGMSSEPHLHFQIQDSPDFLTAASLPVQFDDIEIEYPGVAHESDLVPGYDVWHAGDPDDSPDGYHERTFLIEGQRVTHDDAADDLPGATAGQRTVASAEPSRVVSTLKRAVLTLAVGGVLAYAVGLFASETVAVGAVAGAAVLALAVRAVAVLRGSTASGRTGWAGSPVGFALAAGAVASGAVVGPELLAAGLLGYALVSAAESRRLRQSGLPTPS
;
A
#
# COMPACT_ATOMS: atom_id res chain seq x y z
N MET A 1 33.43 46.77 26.97
CA MET A 1 33.21 47.10 25.56
C MET A 1 33.71 45.92 24.75
N THR A 2 32.82 45.03 24.43
CA THR A 2 33.08 43.92 23.48
C THR A 2 31.81 43.87 22.60
N GLU A 3 31.98 44.31 21.36
CA GLU A 3 30.96 44.34 20.31
C GLU A 3 30.57 42.89 19.98
N ASN A 4 29.28 42.58 20.17
CA ASN A 4 28.64 41.44 19.58
C ASN A 4 28.37 41.79 18.11
N ALA A 5 29.11 41.23 17.21
CA ALA A 5 28.77 41.18 15.79
C ALA A 5 27.68 40.12 15.60
N THR A 6 26.44 40.58 15.42
CA THR A 6 25.35 39.78 14.84
C THR A 6 25.68 39.58 13.38
N ALA A 7 26.09 38.35 13.02
CA ALA A 7 26.12 37.89 11.63
C ALA A 7 24.66 37.77 11.17
N THR A 8 24.20 38.73 10.39
CA THR A 8 23.00 38.56 9.56
C THR A 8 23.40 37.68 8.40
N ASP A 9 22.82 36.48 8.36
CA ASP A 9 22.90 35.56 7.22
C ASP A 9 22.05 36.20 6.09
N ASP A 10 22.68 37.03 5.25
CA ASP A 10 22.10 37.55 4.02
C ASP A 10 22.17 36.45 2.96
N ALA A 11 21.26 35.48 3.00
CA ALA A 11 21.05 34.57 1.90
C ALA A 11 20.53 35.36 0.67
N ASP A 12 21.27 35.35 -0.43
CA ASP A 12 20.88 35.98 -1.68
C ASP A 12 19.50 35.43 -2.14
N PRO A 13 18.55 36.32 -2.54
CA PRO A 13 17.24 35.85 -2.97
C PRO A 13 17.36 34.91 -4.17
N PRO A 14 16.57 33.81 -4.19
CA PRO A 14 16.66 32.79 -5.22
C PRO A 14 16.53 33.38 -6.62
N SER A 15 17.30 32.89 -7.56
CA SER A 15 17.24 33.37 -8.94
C SER A 15 15.82 33.21 -9.50
N ARG A 16 15.44 34.06 -10.48
CA ARG A 16 14.12 33.94 -11.13
C ARG A 16 13.88 32.54 -11.72
N ALA A 17 14.94 31.88 -12.19
CA ALA A 17 14.89 30.53 -12.74
C ALA A 17 14.56 29.50 -11.63
N THR A 18 15.19 29.62 -10.46
CA THR A 18 14.95 28.76 -9.30
C THR A 18 13.52 28.91 -8.77
N ALA A 19 13.03 30.17 -8.69
CA ALA A 19 11.65 30.43 -8.26
C ALA A 19 10.61 29.86 -9.24
N VAL A 20 10.86 29.90 -10.57
CA VAL A 20 9.98 29.30 -11.57
C VAL A 20 10.02 27.78 -11.50
N ALA A 21 11.22 27.18 -11.35
CA ALA A 21 11.39 25.75 -11.20
C ALA A 21 10.65 25.22 -9.95
N GLY A 22 10.76 25.91 -8.82
CA GLY A 22 10.04 25.54 -7.60
C GLY A 22 8.51 25.64 -7.74
N ARG A 23 7.98 26.69 -8.43
CA ARG A 23 6.54 26.77 -8.72
C ARG A 23 6.06 25.65 -9.64
N LEU A 24 6.83 25.32 -10.67
CA LEU A 24 6.50 24.23 -11.58
C LEU A 24 6.53 22.88 -10.86
N ARG A 25 7.54 22.66 -10.01
CA ARG A 25 7.66 21.46 -9.18
C ARG A 25 6.44 21.29 -8.28
N ARG A 26 6.05 22.33 -7.54
CA ARG A 26 4.83 22.31 -6.71
C ARG A 26 3.57 22.03 -7.53
N LEU A 27 3.42 22.65 -8.71
CA LEU A 27 2.27 22.39 -9.57
C LEU A 27 2.21 20.94 -10.04
N LEU A 28 3.34 20.34 -10.44
CA LEU A 28 3.42 18.96 -10.90
C LEU A 28 3.18 17.96 -9.76
N ARG A 29 3.61 18.28 -8.54
CA ARG A 29 3.30 17.47 -7.35
C ARG A 29 1.82 17.56 -6.98
N ARG A 30 1.22 18.75 -7.06
CA ARG A 30 -0.21 18.94 -6.80
C ARG A 30 -1.11 18.28 -7.83
N PHE A 31 -0.66 18.20 -9.07
CA PHE A 31 -1.36 17.57 -10.19
C PHE A 31 -0.45 16.52 -10.83
N ASP A 32 -0.63 15.25 -10.41
CA ASP A 32 0.08 14.13 -11.02
C ASP A 32 -0.50 13.85 -12.43
N PRO A 33 0.26 14.10 -13.50
CA PRO A 33 -0.20 13.83 -14.87
C PRO A 33 -0.54 12.36 -15.10
N THR A 34 0.01 11.42 -14.32
CA THR A 34 -0.31 9.98 -14.42
C THR A 34 -1.81 9.72 -14.26
N LEU A 35 -2.50 10.57 -13.46
CA LEU A 35 -3.95 10.46 -13.27
C LEU A 35 -4.74 10.64 -14.56
N LEU A 36 -4.24 11.45 -15.50
CA LEU A 36 -4.84 11.58 -16.83
C LEU A 36 -4.78 10.26 -17.61
N GLY A 37 -3.78 9.42 -17.35
CA GLY A 37 -3.68 8.08 -17.93
C GLY A 37 -4.90 7.20 -17.64
N LEU A 38 -5.57 7.41 -16.50
CA LEU A 38 -6.79 6.70 -16.15
C LEU A 38 -7.93 6.95 -17.13
N LEU A 39 -7.97 8.12 -17.80
CA LEU A 39 -8.96 8.40 -18.85
C LEU A 39 -8.79 7.46 -20.04
N GLY A 40 -7.60 6.93 -20.28
CA GLY A 40 -7.35 5.94 -21.33
C GLY A 40 -8.20 4.68 -21.18
N PHE A 41 -8.57 4.30 -19.96
CA PHE A 41 -9.44 3.14 -19.71
C PHE A 41 -10.87 3.34 -20.26
N LEU A 42 -11.29 4.57 -20.53
CA LEU A 42 -12.56 4.84 -21.20
C LEU A 42 -12.57 4.33 -22.64
N ALA A 43 -11.44 4.07 -23.23
CA ALA A 43 -11.33 3.44 -24.56
C ALA A 43 -11.64 1.94 -24.55
N LEU A 44 -11.54 1.24 -23.40
CA LEU A 44 -11.70 -0.21 -23.33
C LEU A 44 -13.03 -0.74 -23.90
N PRO A 45 -14.19 -0.09 -23.72
CA PRO A 45 -15.43 -0.56 -24.32
C PRO A 45 -15.42 -0.56 -25.85
N ALA A 46 -14.59 0.27 -26.52
CA ALA A 46 -14.46 0.29 -27.97
C ALA A 46 -13.91 -1.04 -28.52
N TYR A 47 -13.07 -1.75 -27.76
CA TYR A 47 -12.53 -3.06 -28.14
C TYR A 47 -13.55 -4.19 -28.03
N VAL A 48 -14.69 -3.94 -27.38
CA VAL A 48 -15.76 -4.93 -27.18
C VAL A 48 -16.90 -4.74 -28.20
N SER A 49 -17.08 -3.52 -28.70
CA SER A 49 -18.21 -3.22 -29.62
C SER A 49 -17.86 -2.08 -30.57
N ASP A 50 -17.99 -2.33 -31.86
CA ASP A 50 -17.78 -1.35 -32.93
C ASP A 50 -18.65 -0.09 -32.78
N SER A 51 -19.85 -0.24 -32.19
CA SER A 51 -20.73 0.90 -31.90
C SER A 51 -20.18 1.89 -30.87
N LEU A 52 -19.14 1.49 -30.13
CA LEU A 52 -18.45 2.29 -29.12
C LEU A 52 -17.06 2.78 -29.59
N SER A 53 -16.72 2.61 -30.87
CA SER A 53 -15.41 3.03 -31.45
C SER A 53 -15.10 4.51 -31.24
N PHE A 54 -16.12 5.37 -31.06
CA PHE A 54 -15.90 6.78 -30.71
C PHE A 54 -15.11 6.97 -29.39
N LEU A 55 -15.07 5.97 -28.52
CA LEU A 55 -14.29 6.00 -27.28
C LEU A 55 -12.78 5.81 -27.49
N GLU A 56 -12.34 5.38 -28.68
CA GLU A 56 -10.90 5.29 -29.04
C GLU A 56 -10.21 6.65 -28.92
N VAL A 57 -10.94 7.75 -28.94
CA VAL A 57 -10.43 9.12 -28.68
C VAL A 57 -9.70 9.22 -27.33
N PHE A 58 -10.00 8.33 -26.38
CA PHE A 58 -9.35 8.29 -25.09
C PHE A 58 -8.04 7.48 -25.05
N GLU A 59 -7.70 6.70 -26.08
CA GLU A 59 -6.44 5.92 -26.11
C GLU A 59 -5.18 6.76 -25.89
N PRO A 60 -5.04 7.98 -26.48
CA PRO A 60 -3.84 8.79 -26.26
C PRO A 60 -3.57 9.12 -24.80
N PHE A 61 -4.60 9.07 -23.94
CA PHE A 61 -4.42 9.33 -22.52
C PHE A 61 -3.54 8.27 -21.83
N PHE A 62 -3.45 7.06 -22.35
CA PHE A 62 -2.49 6.07 -21.85
C PHE A 62 -1.04 6.56 -21.91
N LEU A 63 -0.70 7.51 -22.78
CA LEU A 63 0.64 8.09 -22.82
C LEU A 63 1.00 8.84 -21.53
N PHE A 64 0.02 9.30 -20.76
CA PHE A 64 0.29 9.95 -19.48
C PHE A 64 0.85 8.98 -18.43
N PHE A 65 0.68 7.68 -18.58
CA PHE A 65 1.39 6.71 -17.74
C PHE A 65 2.91 6.74 -17.94
N LEU A 66 3.40 7.27 -19.07
CA LEU A 66 4.83 7.52 -19.25
C LEU A 66 5.37 8.56 -18.25
N TRP A 67 4.49 9.39 -17.67
CA TRP A 67 4.87 10.34 -16.64
C TRP A 67 5.46 9.65 -15.41
N PHE A 68 5.00 8.46 -15.07
CA PHE A 68 5.59 7.64 -14.03
C PHE A 68 7.11 7.44 -14.21
N PHE A 69 7.59 7.41 -15.46
CA PHE A 69 9.01 7.29 -15.78
C PHE A 69 9.71 8.63 -15.97
N VAL A 70 9.00 9.60 -16.49
CA VAL A 70 9.59 10.90 -16.83
C VAL A 70 9.53 11.86 -15.64
N GLY A 71 8.50 11.75 -14.84
CA GLY A 71 8.24 12.63 -13.69
C GLY A 71 9.41 12.73 -12.71
N PRO A 72 9.98 11.62 -12.22
CA PRO A 72 11.13 11.65 -11.32
C PRO A 72 12.39 12.29 -11.94
N ILE A 73 12.60 12.13 -13.27
CA ILE A 73 13.70 12.80 -13.96
C ILE A 73 13.45 14.31 -14.03
N VAL A 74 12.21 14.71 -14.31
CA VAL A 74 11.81 16.12 -14.34
C VAL A 74 11.95 16.72 -12.94
N ASP A 75 11.50 16.03 -11.91
CA ASP A 75 11.65 16.47 -10.52
C ASP A 75 13.11 16.64 -10.13
N MET A 76 13.96 15.65 -10.41
CA MET A 76 15.42 15.72 -10.21
C MET A 76 16.07 16.91 -10.96
N VAL A 77 15.60 17.23 -12.17
CA VAL A 77 16.12 18.35 -12.95
C VAL A 77 15.66 19.69 -12.35
N LEU A 78 14.41 19.78 -11.94
CA LEU A 78 13.83 20.98 -11.33
C LEU A 78 14.38 21.24 -9.91
N ALA A 79 14.77 20.18 -9.19
CA ALA A 79 15.42 20.27 -7.89
C ALA A 79 16.88 20.77 -7.97
N ARG A 80 17.54 20.70 -9.16
CA ARG A 80 18.89 21.22 -9.33
C ARG A 80 18.93 22.73 -9.16
N GLY A 81 19.46 23.18 -8.03
CA GLY A 81 19.61 24.61 -7.70
C GLY A 81 18.53 25.14 -6.76
N ALA A 82 17.65 24.32 -6.25
CA ALA A 82 17.05 24.53 -4.94
C ALA A 82 18.10 24.15 -3.89
N ASP A 83 18.33 25.02 -2.91
CA ASP A 83 19.11 24.64 -1.74
C ASP A 83 18.49 23.34 -1.20
N GLU A 84 19.34 22.37 -0.83
CA GLU A 84 18.95 21.05 -0.38
C GLU A 84 18.27 21.12 1.01
N GLU A 85 17.12 21.76 1.08
CA GLU A 85 16.16 21.50 2.13
C GLU A 85 15.51 20.17 1.74
N THR A 86 15.88 19.11 2.44
CA THR A 86 15.28 17.78 2.34
C THR A 86 13.79 17.93 2.63
N GLU A 87 12.97 17.90 1.56
CA GLU A 87 11.52 17.87 1.75
C GLU A 87 11.14 16.56 2.45
N PRO A 88 10.18 16.58 3.38
CA PRO A 88 9.72 15.38 4.08
C PRO A 88 9.34 14.21 3.16
N THR A 89 8.95 14.50 1.91
CA THR A 89 8.62 13.51 0.87
C THR A 89 9.83 12.82 0.24
N ASP A 90 11.05 13.26 0.49
CA ASP A 90 12.29 12.70 -0.05
C ASP A 90 12.85 11.53 0.79
N TRP A 91 11.97 10.83 1.53
CA TRP A 91 12.34 9.71 2.41
C TRP A 91 13.04 8.54 1.71
N LEU A 92 12.79 8.33 0.43
CA LEU A 92 13.58 7.46 -0.40
C LEU A 92 14.97 8.05 -0.58
N GLN A 93 15.85 7.88 0.40
CA GLN A 93 17.26 8.15 0.24
C GLN A 93 17.82 7.19 -0.81
N VAL A 94 17.58 7.56 -2.07
CA VAL A 94 18.21 6.91 -3.19
C VAL A 94 19.70 7.14 -3.02
N GLY A 95 20.40 6.12 -2.65
CA GLY A 95 21.85 6.15 -2.48
C GLY A 95 22.56 6.72 -3.71
N ARG A 96 23.85 6.59 -3.79
CA ARG A 96 24.68 7.14 -4.87
C ARG A 96 24.00 7.04 -6.25
N VAL A 97 24.25 8.00 -7.14
CA VAL A 97 23.73 8.08 -8.54
C VAL A 97 23.69 6.71 -9.26
N ARG A 98 24.62 5.80 -8.91
CA ARG A 98 24.64 4.43 -9.44
C ARG A 98 23.45 3.59 -8.98
N GLU A 99 23.03 3.72 -7.73
CA GLU A 99 21.89 2.97 -7.14
C GLU A 99 20.60 3.50 -7.73
N PHE A 100 20.49 4.81 -7.88
CA PHE A 100 19.39 5.46 -8.62
C PHE A 100 19.30 4.93 -10.06
N ALA A 101 20.41 4.90 -10.79
CA ALA A 101 20.44 4.43 -12.18
C ALA A 101 20.03 2.95 -12.28
N VAL A 102 20.45 2.10 -11.32
CA VAL A 102 20.05 0.69 -11.27
C VAL A 102 18.57 0.56 -10.93
N GLY A 103 18.06 1.29 -9.94
CA GLY A 103 16.63 1.35 -9.59
C GLY A 103 15.79 1.75 -10.80
N TYR A 104 16.20 2.80 -11.49
CA TYR A 104 15.53 3.28 -12.68
C TYR A 104 15.51 2.26 -13.85
N LEU A 105 16.64 1.56 -14.05
CA LEU A 105 16.73 0.49 -15.05
C LEU A 105 15.83 -0.72 -14.68
N MET A 106 15.59 -0.95 -13.38
CA MET A 106 14.74 -2.04 -12.91
C MET A 106 13.23 -1.73 -13.02
N ILE A 107 12.83 -0.45 -13.11
CA ILE A 107 11.41 -0.07 -13.21
C ILE A 107 10.71 -0.74 -14.41
N PRO A 108 11.23 -0.68 -15.66
CA PRO A 108 10.62 -1.37 -16.77
C PRO A 108 10.51 -2.88 -16.57
N LEU A 109 11.53 -3.50 -15.96
CA LEU A 109 11.51 -4.94 -15.64
C LEU A 109 10.45 -5.28 -14.58
N THR A 110 10.23 -4.39 -13.61
CA THR A 110 9.19 -4.54 -12.61
C THR A 110 7.81 -4.43 -13.24
N LEU A 111 7.58 -3.44 -14.09
CA LEU A 111 6.30 -3.24 -14.78
C LEU A 111 5.99 -4.33 -15.80
N LEU A 112 7.01 -4.89 -16.44
CA LEU A 112 6.86 -6.05 -17.34
C LEU A 112 6.75 -7.37 -16.58
N ASN A 113 6.91 -7.36 -15.25
CA ASN A 113 6.76 -8.55 -14.43
C ASN A 113 5.25 -8.92 -14.33
N PRO A 114 4.82 -10.07 -14.87
CA PRO A 114 3.40 -10.42 -14.87
C PRO A 114 2.82 -10.62 -13.46
N LEU A 115 3.66 -10.93 -12.46
CA LEU A 115 3.20 -11.03 -11.06
C LEU A 115 2.86 -9.65 -10.50
N VAL A 116 3.68 -8.64 -10.77
CA VAL A 116 3.43 -7.26 -10.32
C VAL A 116 2.22 -6.70 -11.06
N MET A 117 2.21 -6.77 -12.38
CA MET A 117 1.09 -6.30 -13.19
C MET A 117 -0.25 -6.94 -12.78
N THR A 118 -0.24 -8.23 -12.43
CA THR A 118 -1.45 -8.89 -11.91
C THR A 118 -1.90 -8.27 -10.59
N GLN A 119 -0.99 -7.94 -9.69
CA GLN A 119 -1.31 -7.32 -8.40
C GLN A 119 -1.88 -5.92 -8.59
N ASP A 120 -1.29 -5.12 -9.48
CA ASP A 120 -1.75 -3.77 -9.79
C ASP A 120 -3.17 -3.79 -10.40
N LEU A 121 -3.42 -4.70 -11.34
CA LEU A 121 -4.76 -4.90 -11.91
C LEU A 121 -5.77 -5.34 -10.85
N LEU A 122 -5.38 -6.19 -9.90
CA LEU A 122 -6.24 -6.60 -8.80
C LEU A 122 -6.54 -5.44 -7.85
N GLN A 123 -5.55 -4.59 -7.56
CA GLN A 123 -5.74 -3.40 -6.75
C GLN A 123 -6.72 -2.43 -7.43
N MET A 124 -6.59 -2.22 -8.74
CA MET A 124 -7.55 -1.41 -9.49
C MET A 124 -8.96 -1.99 -9.46
N ALA A 125 -9.10 -3.30 -9.69
CA ALA A 125 -10.40 -3.97 -9.64
C ALA A 125 -11.00 -3.95 -8.22
N GLY A 126 -10.17 -4.12 -7.19
CA GLY A 126 -10.55 -4.00 -5.80
C GLY A 126 -11.00 -2.58 -5.44
N GLY A 127 -10.26 -1.56 -5.90
CA GLY A 127 -10.64 -0.15 -5.76
C GLY A 127 -11.99 0.17 -6.41
N ALA A 128 -12.24 -0.37 -7.60
CA ALA A 128 -13.55 -0.24 -8.26
C ALA A 128 -14.67 -0.92 -7.45
N ALA A 129 -14.40 -2.10 -6.88
CA ALA A 129 -15.37 -2.78 -6.02
C ALA A 129 -15.65 -1.99 -4.73
N SER A 130 -14.62 -1.39 -4.13
CA SER A 130 -14.76 -0.50 -2.99
C SER A 130 -15.58 0.74 -3.33
N PHE A 131 -15.29 1.40 -4.47
CA PHE A 131 -16.06 2.54 -4.96
C PHE A 131 -17.54 2.22 -5.15
N LEU A 132 -17.87 1.09 -5.79
CA LEU A 132 -19.25 0.65 -5.98
C LEU A 132 -19.96 0.36 -4.65
N ARG A 133 -19.25 -0.24 -3.69
CA ARG A 133 -19.76 -0.55 -2.36
C ARG A 133 -20.10 0.71 -1.56
N HIS A 134 -19.25 1.73 -1.65
CA HIS A 134 -19.42 3.03 -1.01
C HIS A 134 -20.28 4.01 -1.84
N ARG A 135 -20.74 3.60 -3.04
CA ARG A 135 -21.51 4.48 -3.95
C ARG A 135 -20.79 5.78 -4.30
N GLY A 136 -19.45 5.71 -4.36
CA GLY A 136 -18.59 6.86 -4.67
C GLY A 136 -18.28 7.81 -3.51
N SER A 137 -18.88 7.59 -2.33
CA SER A 137 -18.63 8.40 -1.12
C SER A 137 -17.84 7.58 -0.11
N PHE A 138 -16.55 7.86 0.01
CA PHE A 138 -15.69 7.21 1.01
C PHE A 138 -15.75 7.96 2.33
N PRO A 139 -15.48 7.28 3.46
CA PRO A 139 -15.25 7.95 4.74
C PRO A 139 -14.13 8.98 4.61
N ASP A 140 -14.31 10.14 5.21
CA ASP A 140 -13.33 11.22 5.27
C ASP A 140 -13.08 11.67 6.70
N SER A 141 -12.02 12.47 6.90
CA SER A 141 -11.58 12.90 8.23
C SER A 141 -12.57 13.80 8.96
N GLU A 142 -13.52 14.43 8.23
CA GLU A 142 -14.53 15.31 8.83
C GLU A 142 -15.78 14.53 9.27
N SER A 143 -16.13 13.45 8.56
CA SER A 143 -17.40 12.73 8.76
C SER A 143 -17.25 11.37 9.45
N TYR A 144 -16.04 10.84 9.53
CA TYR A 144 -15.79 9.53 10.13
C TYR A 144 -15.54 9.64 11.64
N GLU A 145 -16.33 8.92 12.42
CA GLU A 145 -16.16 8.80 13.88
C GLU A 145 -15.49 7.46 14.19
N GLN A 146 -14.25 7.54 14.68
CA GLN A 146 -13.46 6.40 15.12
C GLN A 146 -14.06 5.80 16.40
N GLN A 147 -14.27 4.47 16.42
CA GLN A 147 -14.92 3.77 17.51
C GLN A 147 -13.94 3.30 18.61
N VAL A 148 -12.67 3.12 18.26
CA VAL A 148 -11.66 2.52 19.14
C VAL A 148 -10.48 3.47 19.31
N PRO A 149 -9.94 3.66 20.53
CA PRO A 149 -8.69 4.36 20.73
C PRO A 149 -7.52 3.51 20.24
N TYR A 150 -6.71 4.06 19.34
CA TYR A 150 -5.55 3.39 18.76
C TYR A 150 -4.25 4.00 19.25
N ARG A 151 -3.34 3.17 19.76
CA ARG A 151 -1.94 3.54 19.94
C ARG A 151 -1.17 3.43 18.63
N LEU A 152 0.05 3.99 18.57
CA LEU A 152 1.00 3.64 17.52
C LEU A 152 1.29 2.13 17.57
N PRO A 153 1.33 1.46 16.39
CA PRO A 153 1.63 0.03 16.32
C PRO A 153 3.12 -0.30 16.50
N VAL A 154 3.87 0.61 17.11
CA VAL A 154 5.31 0.53 17.34
C VAL A 154 5.67 1.21 18.65
N ASP A 155 6.81 0.84 19.23
CA ASP A 155 7.38 1.47 20.44
C ASP A 155 8.58 2.36 20.04
N GLY A 156 8.88 3.35 20.89
CA GLY A 156 9.95 4.31 20.64
C GLY A 156 9.59 5.38 19.61
N THR A 157 10.58 6.10 19.13
CA THR A 157 10.40 7.23 18.20
C THR A 157 10.52 6.79 16.75
N TRP A 158 9.48 7.06 15.97
CA TRP A 158 9.40 6.75 14.54
C TRP A 158 9.09 8.01 13.73
N THR A 159 9.46 8.01 12.46
CA THR A 159 9.18 9.09 11.53
C THR A 159 8.07 8.68 10.58
N VAL A 160 7.08 9.53 10.43
CA VAL A 160 6.01 9.37 9.43
C VAL A 160 6.55 9.81 8.08
N VAL A 161 6.73 8.86 7.15
CA VAL A 161 7.29 9.15 5.83
C VAL A 161 6.23 9.17 4.72
N ASN A 162 5.03 8.77 5.05
CA ASN A 162 3.82 8.92 4.23
C ASN A 162 2.60 8.80 5.11
N GLY A 163 1.59 9.59 4.83
CA GLY A 163 0.29 9.51 5.48
C GLY A 163 -0.16 10.84 6.03
N SER A 164 -1.44 11.08 5.86
CA SER A 164 -2.12 12.30 6.31
C SER A 164 -3.63 12.10 6.22
N PRO A 165 -4.43 12.84 6.99
CA PRO A 165 -5.86 12.97 6.74
C PRO A 165 -6.17 13.73 5.43
N GLU A 166 -5.15 14.36 4.81
CA GLU A 166 -5.28 15.17 3.60
C GLU A 166 -4.57 14.54 2.39
N ARG A 167 -5.06 14.91 1.20
CA ARG A 167 -4.56 14.36 -0.07
C ARG A 167 -3.10 14.69 -0.35
N GLU A 168 -2.63 15.85 0.08
CA GLU A 168 -1.34 16.41 -0.33
C GLU A 168 -0.16 15.58 0.20
N TYR A 169 -0.33 14.97 1.37
CA TYR A 169 0.69 14.21 2.10
C TYR A 169 0.46 12.70 2.09
N SER A 170 -0.35 12.20 1.15
CA SER A 170 -0.55 10.76 0.96
C SER A 170 -0.31 10.39 -0.50
N HIS A 171 0.80 9.71 -0.80
CA HIS A 171 1.09 9.21 -2.13
C HIS A 171 0.12 8.09 -2.56
N SER A 172 -0.56 7.49 -1.60
CA SER A 172 -1.54 6.41 -1.81
C SER A 172 -2.97 6.90 -1.98
N TRP A 173 -3.22 8.20 -2.01
CA TRP A 173 -4.56 8.81 -2.00
C TRP A 173 -5.52 8.29 -3.07
N ILE A 174 -5.00 7.97 -4.24
CA ILE A 174 -5.81 7.48 -5.37
C ILE A 174 -6.37 6.06 -5.14
N TYR A 175 -5.76 5.31 -4.23
CA TYR A 175 -6.17 3.95 -3.90
C TYR A 175 -7.11 3.97 -2.69
N PRO A 176 -8.43 3.69 -2.86
CA PRO A 176 -9.39 3.76 -1.75
C PRO A 176 -8.99 2.93 -0.53
N ASN A 177 -8.31 1.82 -0.76
CA ASN A 177 -7.87 0.92 0.29
C ASN A 177 -6.64 1.42 1.06
N GLN A 178 -5.90 2.40 0.54
CA GLN A 178 -4.67 2.91 1.15
C GLN A 178 -4.66 4.44 1.38
N ARG A 179 -5.80 5.11 1.14
CA ARG A 179 -5.91 6.58 1.17
C ARG A 179 -5.40 7.21 2.46
N TYR A 180 -5.68 6.59 3.61
CA TYR A 180 -5.30 7.03 4.95
C TYR A 180 -4.27 6.08 5.59
N ALA A 181 -3.46 5.44 4.76
CA ALA A 181 -2.37 4.61 5.25
C ALA A 181 -1.19 5.48 5.71
N TYR A 182 -0.49 5.00 6.72
CA TYR A 182 0.74 5.55 7.24
C TYR A 182 1.89 4.59 6.95
N ASP A 183 2.98 5.12 6.41
CA ASP A 183 4.25 4.43 6.34
C ASP A 183 5.19 5.08 7.35
N VAL A 184 5.70 4.28 8.28
CA VAL A 184 6.56 4.76 9.36
C VAL A 184 7.86 3.97 9.41
N LEU A 185 8.96 4.66 9.70
CA LEU A 185 10.28 4.07 9.87
C LEU A 185 11.09 4.85 10.92
N ILE A 186 12.25 4.34 11.31
CA ILE A 186 13.14 5.02 12.24
C ILE A 186 14.19 5.80 11.45
N THR A 187 14.39 7.07 11.81
CA THR A 187 15.43 7.92 11.25
C THR A 187 16.41 8.39 12.34
N ASP A 188 17.64 8.71 11.92
CA ASP A 188 18.57 9.47 12.74
C ASP A 188 18.22 10.97 12.78
N GLU A 189 19.03 11.78 13.44
CA GLU A 189 18.84 13.23 13.56
C GLU A 189 18.91 13.96 12.21
N ASP A 190 19.61 13.38 11.23
CA ASP A 190 19.72 13.91 9.87
C ASP A 190 18.59 13.39 8.93
N GLY A 191 17.58 12.69 9.46
CA GLY A 191 16.46 12.13 8.71
C GLY A 191 16.82 10.89 7.88
N ARG A 192 17.95 10.22 8.13
CA ARG A 192 18.38 9.02 7.37
C ARG A 192 17.79 7.77 8.00
N SER A 193 17.25 6.88 7.18
CA SER A 193 16.70 5.58 7.61
C SER A 193 17.79 4.53 7.96
N ARG A 194 19.06 4.84 7.70
CA ARG A 194 20.24 3.98 7.95
C ARG A 194 21.52 4.81 8.14
N PRO A 195 22.58 4.27 8.78
CA PRO A 195 23.83 4.99 8.99
C PRO A 195 24.46 5.46 7.67
N GLU A 196 24.98 6.67 7.68
CA GLU A 196 25.67 7.24 6.52
C GLU A 196 26.82 6.33 6.03
N GLY A 197 26.96 6.21 4.71
CA GLY A 197 28.01 5.40 4.09
C GLY A 197 27.76 3.91 4.08
N THR A 198 26.70 3.41 4.72
CA THR A 198 26.30 2.00 4.64
C THR A 198 25.62 1.68 3.30
N ASN A 199 25.62 0.41 2.92
CA ASN A 199 24.89 -0.05 1.75
C ASN A 199 23.39 -0.22 2.08
N THR A 200 22.57 -0.53 1.07
CA THR A 200 21.11 -0.69 1.19
C THR A 200 20.69 -2.09 1.68
N ALA A 201 21.57 -2.89 2.28
CA ALA A 201 21.16 -4.16 2.88
C ALA A 201 20.13 -3.91 3.99
N VAL A 202 19.09 -4.74 4.06
CA VAL A 202 17.95 -4.49 4.97
C VAL A 202 18.36 -4.42 6.43
N GLU A 203 19.39 -5.16 6.83
CA GLU A 203 19.92 -5.19 8.18
C GLU A 203 20.59 -3.88 8.62
N ASN A 204 20.84 -2.96 7.69
CA ASN A 204 21.41 -1.65 7.99
C ASN A 204 20.35 -0.60 8.32
N TYR A 205 19.07 -0.88 8.06
CA TYR A 205 17.98 0.04 8.34
C TYR A 205 17.60 -0.02 9.82
N TYR A 206 17.43 1.14 10.46
CA TYR A 206 17.18 1.23 11.90
C TYR A 206 15.90 0.52 12.34
N CYS A 207 14.84 0.59 11.52
CA CYS A 207 13.55 -0.03 11.83
C CYS A 207 13.48 -1.53 11.50
N TYR A 208 14.48 -2.09 10.79
CA TYR A 208 14.41 -3.50 10.40
C TYR A 208 14.50 -4.42 11.61
N ASP A 209 13.56 -5.37 11.69
CA ASP A 209 13.40 -6.33 12.79
C ASP A 209 12.91 -5.72 14.12
N GLU A 210 12.48 -4.45 14.13
CA GLU A 210 11.85 -3.86 15.30
C GLU A 210 10.45 -4.46 15.54
N PRO A 211 10.02 -4.59 16.79
CA PRO A 211 8.72 -5.14 17.13
C PRO A 211 7.57 -4.30 16.55
N VAL A 212 6.55 -4.97 16.04
CA VAL A 212 5.28 -4.39 15.63
C VAL A 212 4.19 -4.92 16.55
N VAL A 213 3.40 -4.01 17.13
CA VAL A 213 2.42 -4.34 18.17
C VAL A 213 0.98 -4.07 17.71
N ALA A 214 0.04 -4.74 18.35
CA ALA A 214 -1.39 -4.51 18.14
C ALA A 214 -1.77 -3.09 18.60
N PRO A 215 -2.41 -2.26 17.75
CA PRO A 215 -2.74 -0.87 18.12
C PRO A 215 -3.88 -0.76 19.13
N ALA A 216 -4.67 -1.81 19.29
CA ALA A 216 -5.75 -1.92 20.28
C ALA A 216 -6.10 -3.41 20.50
N ASP A 217 -6.91 -3.68 21.51
CA ASP A 217 -7.48 -5.00 21.71
C ASP A 217 -8.28 -5.46 20.50
N GLY A 218 -8.22 -6.75 20.16
CA GLY A 218 -8.97 -7.24 19.02
C GLY A 218 -8.86 -8.74 18.79
N VAL A 219 -9.35 -9.15 17.63
CA VAL A 219 -9.27 -10.52 17.14
C VAL A 219 -8.58 -10.52 15.78
N VAL A 220 -7.52 -11.31 15.64
CA VAL A 220 -6.87 -11.54 14.35
C VAL A 220 -7.86 -12.20 13.41
N VAL A 221 -8.14 -11.58 12.27
CA VAL A 221 -9.07 -12.11 11.25
C VAL A 221 -8.36 -12.63 10.02
N ASP A 222 -7.15 -12.12 9.75
CA ASP A 222 -6.25 -12.64 8.73
C ASP A 222 -4.80 -12.44 9.15
N SER A 223 -3.95 -13.37 8.78
CA SER A 223 -2.50 -13.24 8.93
C SER A 223 -1.78 -13.99 7.83
N PHE A 224 -0.72 -13.41 7.32
CA PHE A 224 0.13 -14.02 6.32
C PHE A 224 1.59 -13.80 6.67
N ASP A 225 2.29 -14.88 6.98
CA ASP A 225 3.73 -14.83 7.17
C ASP A 225 4.42 -15.00 5.80
N ALA A 226 5.00 -13.92 5.28
CA ALA A 226 5.67 -13.91 3.99
C ALA A 226 6.85 -14.89 3.97
N THR A 227 7.14 -15.45 2.81
CA THR A 227 8.29 -16.36 2.62
C THR A 227 9.42 -15.69 1.83
N LEU A 228 9.19 -14.49 1.29
CA LEU A 228 10.10 -13.77 0.41
C LEU A 228 10.18 -12.32 0.83
N GLU A 229 11.41 -11.86 0.95
CA GLU A 229 11.77 -10.48 1.22
C GLU A 229 12.95 -10.09 0.33
N ALA A 230 13.01 -8.84 -0.12
CA ALA A 230 14.20 -8.35 -0.79
C ALA A 230 15.32 -8.15 0.25
N SER A 231 16.53 -8.55 -0.07
CA SER A 231 17.70 -8.38 0.82
C SER A 231 18.26 -6.96 0.84
N ARG A 232 17.66 -6.05 0.05
CA ARG A 232 18.09 -4.66 -0.09
C ARG A 232 16.90 -3.75 -0.24
N GLY A 233 16.93 -2.59 0.43
CA GLY A 233 16.06 -1.46 0.21
C GLY A 233 16.55 -0.55 -0.93
N GLY A 234 16.24 0.74 -0.86
CA GLY A 234 16.63 1.72 -1.90
C GLY A 234 15.82 1.58 -3.19
N GLY A 235 14.52 1.32 -3.08
CA GLY A 235 13.60 1.18 -4.20
C GLY A 235 13.44 -0.24 -4.73
N PHE A 236 14.08 -1.24 -4.11
CA PHE A 236 14.01 -2.62 -4.57
C PHE A 236 13.04 -3.45 -3.75
N SER A 237 12.03 -4.00 -4.39
CA SER A 237 11.22 -5.09 -3.83
C SER A 237 11.55 -6.42 -4.50
N HIS A 238 11.24 -7.53 -3.79
CA HIS A 238 11.55 -8.86 -4.31
C HIS A 238 10.81 -9.14 -5.62
N PRO A 239 11.49 -9.53 -6.73
CA PRO A 239 10.86 -9.67 -8.06
C PRO A 239 9.81 -10.79 -8.12
N LEU A 240 9.87 -11.77 -7.22
CA LEU A 240 8.90 -12.87 -7.12
C LEU A 240 7.83 -12.62 -6.04
N LYS A 241 7.67 -11.40 -5.56
CA LYS A 241 6.61 -11.05 -4.61
C LYS A 241 5.24 -11.43 -5.16
N ARG A 242 4.39 -11.97 -4.29
CA ARG A 242 3.06 -12.48 -4.66
C ARG A 242 1.90 -11.69 -4.07
N SER A 243 2.23 -10.66 -3.32
CA SER A 243 1.29 -9.86 -2.56
C SER A 243 1.84 -8.45 -2.44
N ILE A 244 1.00 -7.44 -2.61
CA ILE A 244 1.39 -6.04 -2.37
C ILE A 244 1.83 -5.86 -0.92
N PRO A 245 1.01 -6.24 0.09
CA PRO A 245 1.37 -6.02 1.49
C PRO A 245 2.48 -6.94 2.02
N GLY A 246 2.85 -8.02 1.32
CA GLY A 246 3.80 -8.98 1.86
C GLY A 246 3.28 -9.69 3.11
N GLY A 247 4.13 -9.89 4.12
CA GLY A 247 3.76 -10.35 5.45
C GLY A 247 2.85 -9.34 6.12
N HIS A 248 1.72 -9.81 6.67
CA HIS A 248 0.75 -8.89 7.27
C HIS A 248 -0.12 -9.56 8.33
N VAL A 249 -0.71 -8.72 9.18
CA VAL A 249 -1.71 -9.09 10.17
C VAL A 249 -2.90 -8.15 10.05
N VAL A 250 -4.11 -8.70 10.09
CA VAL A 250 -5.37 -7.96 10.11
C VAL A 250 -6.09 -8.26 11.42
N ILE A 251 -6.36 -7.22 12.19
CA ILE A 251 -7.01 -7.34 13.50
C ILE A 251 -8.35 -6.60 13.45
N LYS A 252 -9.43 -7.27 13.82
CA LYS A 252 -10.73 -6.65 14.00
C LYS A 252 -10.83 -6.07 15.41
N HIS A 253 -11.13 -4.77 15.52
CA HIS A 253 -11.28 -4.05 16.76
C HIS A 253 -12.76 -3.73 17.07
N ALA A 254 -13.49 -3.25 16.05
CA ALA A 254 -14.91 -2.92 16.15
C ALA A 254 -15.66 -3.30 14.87
N GLU A 255 -16.96 -2.97 14.80
CA GLU A 255 -17.75 -3.16 13.59
C GLU A 255 -17.20 -2.24 12.49
N SER A 256 -16.75 -2.85 11.39
CA SER A 256 -16.12 -2.14 10.26
C SER A 256 -14.85 -1.35 10.60
N GLU A 257 -14.13 -1.71 11.68
CA GLU A 257 -12.81 -1.22 12.00
C GLU A 257 -11.81 -2.38 12.13
N TYR A 258 -10.85 -2.39 11.21
CA TYR A 258 -9.80 -3.40 11.14
C TYR A 258 -8.46 -2.70 10.99
N SER A 259 -7.50 -2.99 11.87
CA SER A 259 -6.11 -2.60 11.60
C SER A 259 -5.48 -3.55 10.61
N PHE A 260 -4.64 -3.00 9.77
CA PHE A 260 -3.85 -3.70 8.78
C PHE A 260 -2.39 -3.29 8.93
N LEU A 261 -1.53 -4.24 9.29
CA LEU A 261 -0.10 -4.05 9.53
C LEU A 261 0.65 -4.89 8.49
N ALA A 262 1.49 -4.26 7.67
CA ALA A 262 2.09 -4.92 6.51
C ALA A 262 3.59 -4.71 6.38
N HIS A 263 4.18 -5.32 5.35
CA HIS A 263 5.61 -5.41 5.06
C HIS A 263 6.41 -6.13 6.15
N LEU A 264 5.72 -6.95 6.97
CA LEU A 264 6.35 -7.66 8.08
C LEU A 264 7.45 -8.61 7.59
N ARG A 265 8.47 -8.76 8.43
CA ARG A 265 9.61 -9.64 8.19
C ARG A 265 9.16 -11.10 8.07
N PRO A 266 9.66 -11.86 7.08
CA PRO A 266 9.36 -13.30 6.97
C PRO A 266 9.74 -14.08 8.22
N GLY A 267 8.84 -14.95 8.67
CA GLY A 267 9.01 -15.77 9.86
C GLY A 267 8.78 -15.03 11.18
N SER A 268 8.26 -13.79 11.15
CA SER A 268 8.07 -12.98 12.35
C SER A 268 6.62 -12.89 12.85
N VAL A 269 5.64 -13.42 12.13
CA VAL A 269 4.22 -13.33 12.49
C VAL A 269 3.83 -14.47 13.44
N PRO A 270 3.68 -14.21 14.77
CA PRO A 270 3.42 -15.25 15.75
C PRO A 270 1.92 -15.52 15.97
N VAL A 271 1.04 -14.75 15.32
CA VAL A 271 -0.40 -14.78 15.57
C VAL A 271 -1.16 -15.43 14.42
N GLU A 272 -2.28 -16.10 14.76
CA GLU A 272 -3.12 -16.81 13.81
C GLU A 272 -4.56 -16.26 13.80
N PRO A 273 -5.30 -16.38 12.68
CA PRO A 273 -6.70 -16.02 12.59
C PRO A 273 -7.55 -16.70 13.67
N GLY A 274 -8.37 -15.91 14.38
CA GLY A 274 -9.19 -16.34 15.52
C GLY A 274 -8.54 -16.09 16.87
N GLN A 275 -7.25 -15.74 16.94
CA GLN A 275 -6.56 -15.41 18.17
C GLN A 275 -6.95 -14.01 18.64
N ARG A 276 -7.19 -13.84 19.96
CA ARG A 276 -7.30 -12.54 20.60
C ARG A 276 -5.92 -11.97 20.83
N VAL A 277 -5.79 -10.67 20.63
CA VAL A 277 -4.60 -9.90 20.93
C VAL A 277 -4.97 -8.72 21.80
N GLU A 278 -4.07 -8.33 22.68
CA GLU A 278 -4.20 -7.18 23.56
C GLU A 278 -3.44 -5.98 22.95
N ARG A 279 -3.88 -4.76 23.28
CA ARG A 279 -3.18 -3.51 22.93
C ARG A 279 -1.72 -3.61 23.39
N GLY A 280 -0.76 -3.30 22.53
CA GLY A 280 0.67 -3.42 22.80
C GLY A 280 1.26 -4.83 22.62
N GLN A 281 0.45 -5.86 22.38
CA GLN A 281 0.97 -7.22 22.12
C GLN A 281 1.71 -7.30 20.80
N VAL A 282 2.93 -7.88 20.79
CA VAL A 282 3.71 -8.10 19.56
C VAL A 282 2.96 -9.03 18.61
N VAL A 283 2.76 -8.57 17.37
CA VAL A 283 2.07 -9.29 16.29
C VAL A 283 2.95 -9.56 15.07
N GLY A 284 4.14 -9.00 15.04
CA GLY A 284 5.13 -9.18 13.99
C GLY A 284 6.39 -8.37 14.24
N ARG A 285 7.22 -8.27 13.20
CA ARG A 285 8.41 -7.40 13.20
C ARG A 285 8.49 -6.65 11.89
N CYS A 286 8.95 -5.40 11.95
CA CYS A 286 9.16 -4.56 10.79
C CYS A 286 10.12 -5.23 9.79
N GLY A 287 9.77 -5.21 8.52
CA GLY A 287 10.53 -5.88 7.47
C GLY A 287 10.45 -5.14 6.13
N HIS A 288 10.66 -5.89 5.06
CA HIS A 288 10.73 -5.38 3.69
C HIS A 288 10.05 -6.34 2.70
N SER A 289 9.06 -7.08 3.16
CA SER A 289 8.33 -8.02 2.31
C SER A 289 7.26 -7.33 1.46
N GLY A 290 6.84 -7.95 0.37
CA GLY A 290 5.82 -7.39 -0.52
C GLY A 290 6.32 -6.29 -1.46
N MET A 291 5.48 -5.28 -1.71
CA MET A 291 5.80 -4.11 -2.53
C MET A 291 6.27 -2.98 -1.61
N SER A 292 7.48 -3.08 -1.14
CA SER A 292 8.13 -2.13 -0.27
C SER A 292 9.38 -1.59 -0.98
N SER A 293 9.69 -0.31 -0.81
CA SER A 293 10.88 0.36 -1.36
C SER A 293 12.09 0.25 -0.45
N GLU A 294 11.86 0.28 0.86
CA GLU A 294 12.84 0.02 1.90
C GLU A 294 12.13 -0.48 3.17
N PRO A 295 12.84 -1.01 4.17
CA PRO A 295 12.22 -1.43 5.43
C PRO A 295 11.40 -0.31 6.06
N HIS A 296 10.12 -0.58 6.29
CA HIS A 296 9.17 0.31 6.99
C HIS A 296 7.95 -0.50 7.44
N LEU A 297 7.17 0.04 8.35
CA LEU A 297 5.86 -0.48 8.69
C LEU A 297 4.81 0.30 7.90
N HIS A 298 3.99 -0.42 7.11
CA HIS A 298 2.76 0.09 6.54
C HIS A 298 1.61 -0.20 7.49
N PHE A 299 0.90 0.83 7.91
CA PHE A 299 -0.22 0.75 8.83
C PHE A 299 -1.44 1.49 8.30
N GLN A 300 -2.63 0.90 8.46
CA GLN A 300 -3.90 1.58 8.19
C GLN A 300 -5.03 0.98 9.02
N ILE A 301 -6.08 1.76 9.24
CA ILE A 301 -7.39 1.25 9.62
C ILE A 301 -8.24 1.14 8.37
N GLN A 302 -9.01 0.06 8.25
CA GLN A 302 -9.85 -0.22 7.08
C GLN A 302 -11.21 -0.80 7.48
N ASP A 303 -12.20 -0.64 6.62
CA ASP A 303 -13.58 -1.00 6.89
C ASP A 303 -13.94 -2.48 6.63
N SER A 304 -13.00 -3.26 6.14
CA SER A 304 -13.19 -4.66 5.74
C SER A 304 -11.89 -5.43 5.89
N PRO A 305 -11.90 -6.74 6.19
CA PRO A 305 -10.67 -7.51 6.36
C PRO A 305 -9.88 -7.74 5.06
N ASP A 306 -10.49 -7.59 3.88
CA ASP A 306 -9.83 -7.82 2.59
C ASP A 306 -9.18 -6.52 2.10
N PHE A 307 -7.85 -6.45 2.15
CA PHE A 307 -7.05 -5.30 1.76
C PHE A 307 -7.40 -4.72 0.39
N LEU A 308 -7.60 -5.56 -0.63
CA LEU A 308 -7.82 -5.07 -2.00
C LEU A 308 -9.19 -4.38 -2.17
N THR A 309 -10.19 -4.76 -1.38
CA THR A 309 -11.57 -4.27 -1.52
C THR A 309 -12.02 -3.40 -0.36
N ALA A 310 -11.18 -3.22 0.65
CA ALA A 310 -11.45 -2.32 1.76
C ALA A 310 -11.45 -0.85 1.30
N ALA A 311 -12.03 0.02 2.11
CA ALA A 311 -11.72 1.43 2.15
C ALA A 311 -10.90 1.69 3.40
N SER A 312 -9.78 2.40 3.28
CA SER A 312 -9.05 2.88 4.45
C SER A 312 -9.87 3.97 5.15
N LEU A 313 -9.71 4.04 6.46
CA LEU A 313 -10.42 4.95 7.34
C LEU A 313 -9.43 5.95 7.92
N PRO A 314 -9.80 7.22 8.05
CA PRO A 314 -8.98 8.19 8.77
C PRO A 314 -8.79 7.71 10.22
N VAL A 315 -7.54 7.68 10.68
CA VAL A 315 -7.21 7.21 12.03
C VAL A 315 -6.51 8.30 12.82
N GLN A 316 -6.98 8.55 14.03
CA GLN A 316 -6.32 9.34 15.05
C GLN A 316 -5.67 8.40 16.05
N PHE A 317 -4.48 8.75 16.48
CA PHE A 317 -3.73 8.01 17.48
C PHE A 317 -3.84 8.70 18.83
N ASP A 318 -3.96 7.89 19.88
CA ASP A 318 -4.04 8.36 21.25
C ASP A 318 -2.64 8.33 21.89
N ASP A 319 -2.41 9.24 22.83
CA ASP A 319 -1.21 9.30 23.69
C ASP A 319 0.09 9.42 22.87
N ILE A 320 0.16 10.44 22.02
CA ILE A 320 1.27 10.66 21.08
C ILE A 320 2.04 11.90 21.47
N GLU A 321 3.36 11.78 21.54
CA GLU A 321 4.31 12.89 21.53
C GLU A 321 4.80 13.14 20.09
N ILE A 322 4.69 14.35 19.62
CA ILE A 322 5.08 14.78 18.27
C ILE A 322 6.26 15.72 18.36
N GLU A 323 7.25 15.48 17.50
CA GLU A 323 8.36 16.39 17.24
C GLU A 323 8.44 16.67 15.73
N TYR A 324 8.63 17.94 15.39
CA TYR A 324 9.02 18.33 14.03
C TYR A 324 10.53 18.54 13.97
N PRO A 325 11.30 17.71 13.25
CA PRO A 325 12.73 17.91 13.11
C PRO A 325 12.99 19.19 12.29
N GLY A 326 13.24 20.31 12.98
CA GLY A 326 13.99 21.51 12.56
C GLY A 326 13.57 22.29 11.30
N VAL A 327 12.77 21.74 10.42
CA VAL A 327 12.42 22.32 9.10
C VAL A 327 11.00 22.91 9.08
N ALA A 328 10.19 22.62 10.05
CA ALA A 328 8.75 22.86 10.02
C ALA A 328 8.30 24.24 10.53
N HIS A 329 9.20 25.16 10.79
CA HIS A 329 8.80 26.52 11.20
C HIS A 329 8.45 27.46 10.04
N GLU A 330 8.52 27.02 8.80
CA GLU A 330 7.96 27.78 7.71
C GLU A 330 6.56 27.25 7.40
N SER A 331 5.56 27.98 7.83
CA SER A 331 4.12 27.80 7.54
C SER A 331 3.79 27.62 6.04
N ASP A 332 4.77 27.76 5.17
CA ASP A 332 4.64 27.58 3.72
C ASP A 332 4.88 26.13 3.26
N LEU A 333 5.39 25.24 4.13
CA LEU A 333 5.72 23.86 3.78
C LEU A 333 4.56 22.87 4.02
N VAL A 334 3.64 23.23 4.90
CA VAL A 334 2.44 22.42 5.22
C VAL A 334 1.18 23.28 5.05
N PRO A 335 0.72 23.54 3.80
CA PRO A 335 -0.59 24.16 3.58
C PRO A 335 -1.66 23.23 4.17
N GLY A 336 -2.44 23.70 5.10
CA GLY A 336 -3.42 22.89 5.83
C GLY A 336 -3.04 22.67 7.29
N TYR A 337 -1.77 22.83 7.64
CA TYR A 337 -1.35 22.80 9.04
C TYR A 337 -2.08 23.88 9.86
N ASP A 338 -2.26 25.08 9.29
CA ASP A 338 -3.06 26.16 9.89
C ASP A 338 -4.54 25.81 10.08
N VAL A 339 -5.06 24.85 9.32
CA VAL A 339 -6.47 24.40 9.44
C VAL A 339 -6.67 23.53 10.69
N TRP A 340 -5.66 22.76 11.06
CA TRP A 340 -5.72 21.85 12.22
C TRP A 340 -5.45 22.57 13.56
N HIS A 341 -4.73 23.70 13.52
CA HIS A 341 -4.30 24.47 14.67
C HIS A 341 -4.78 25.92 14.67
N ALA A 342 -5.80 26.25 13.87
CA ALA A 342 -6.37 27.60 13.74
C ALA A 342 -7.05 28.13 15.02
N GLY A 343 -6.70 27.63 16.20
CA GLY A 343 -7.24 28.04 17.47
C GLY A 343 -6.32 28.94 18.31
N ASP A 344 -5.01 28.74 18.28
CA ASP A 344 -4.09 29.47 19.16
C ASP A 344 -2.67 29.50 18.58
N PRO A 345 -2.05 30.69 18.37
CA PRO A 345 -0.65 30.78 17.96
C PRO A 345 0.37 30.27 19.02
N ASP A 346 -0.09 29.93 20.21
CA ASP A 346 0.72 29.29 21.26
C ASP A 346 0.62 27.76 21.24
N ASP A 347 -0.24 27.15 20.39
CA ASP A 347 -0.28 25.71 20.18
C ASP A 347 0.87 25.31 19.24
N SER A 348 2.02 25.07 19.81
CA SER A 348 3.10 24.36 19.13
C SER A 348 2.60 22.97 18.75
N PRO A 349 2.80 22.53 17.48
CA PRO A 349 2.49 21.16 17.10
C PRO A 349 3.39 20.13 17.78
N ASP A 350 4.51 20.60 18.36
CA ASP A 350 5.40 19.77 19.15
C ASP A 350 4.78 19.53 20.53
N GLY A 351 4.89 18.31 21.01
CA GLY A 351 4.47 17.93 22.35
C GLY A 351 3.46 16.77 22.39
N TYR A 352 2.89 16.59 23.56
CA TYR A 352 1.94 15.53 23.83
C TYR A 352 0.53 15.87 23.33
N HIS A 353 -0.08 14.88 22.65
CA HIS A 353 -1.46 14.93 22.18
C HIS A 353 -2.25 13.75 22.71
N GLU A 354 -3.36 14.03 23.40
CA GLU A 354 -4.28 12.98 23.87
C GLU A 354 -4.85 12.17 22.70
N ARG A 355 -5.17 12.84 21.58
CA ARG A 355 -5.63 12.22 20.33
C ARG A 355 -5.38 13.13 19.14
N THR A 356 -4.71 12.61 18.09
CA THR A 356 -4.39 13.40 16.92
C THR A 356 -4.23 12.57 15.66
N PHE A 357 -4.40 13.22 14.49
CA PHE A 357 -3.93 12.68 13.21
C PHE A 357 -2.43 12.90 13.09
N LEU A 358 -1.77 12.01 12.39
CA LEU A 358 -0.37 12.17 12.03
C LEU A 358 -0.26 12.71 10.62
N ILE A 359 0.87 13.39 10.34
CA ILE A 359 1.19 13.96 9.04
C ILE A 359 2.62 13.59 8.68
N GLU A 360 2.88 13.38 7.41
CA GLU A 360 4.21 13.17 6.86
C GLU A 360 5.21 14.22 7.38
N GLY A 361 6.42 13.76 7.71
CA GLY A 361 7.50 14.59 8.27
C GLY A 361 7.55 14.62 9.80
N GLN A 362 6.51 14.20 10.50
CA GLN A 362 6.51 14.14 11.97
C GLN A 362 7.38 13.00 12.50
N ARG A 363 8.10 13.27 13.59
CA ARG A 363 8.64 12.25 14.48
C ARG A 363 7.65 12.04 15.61
N VAL A 364 7.27 10.81 15.82
CA VAL A 364 6.19 10.45 16.74
C VAL A 364 6.63 9.39 17.72
N THR A 365 6.25 9.55 18.96
CA THR A 365 6.53 8.60 20.03
C THR A 365 5.24 8.29 20.75
N HIS A 366 4.95 7.00 20.99
CA HIS A 366 3.85 6.61 21.84
C HIS A 366 4.25 6.78 23.33
N ASP A 367 3.38 7.39 24.13
CA ASP A 367 3.60 7.49 25.58
C ASP A 367 3.18 6.18 26.25
N ASP A 368 4.18 5.34 26.60
CA ASP A 368 3.95 4.04 27.25
C ASP A 368 3.28 4.14 28.64
N ALA A 369 3.28 5.33 29.28
CA ALA A 369 2.65 5.52 30.58
C ALA A 369 1.13 5.31 30.54
N ALA A 370 0.51 5.47 29.37
CA ALA A 370 -0.92 5.22 29.17
C ALA A 370 -1.28 3.73 29.08
N ASP A 371 -0.33 2.86 28.74
CA ASP A 371 -0.54 1.41 28.60
C ASP A 371 -0.56 0.68 29.97
N ASP A 372 -0.07 1.32 31.05
CA ASP A 372 -0.10 0.79 32.41
C ASP A 372 -1.48 0.85 33.10
N LEU A 373 -2.51 1.35 32.42
CA LEU A 373 -3.88 1.26 32.91
C LEU A 373 -4.29 -0.22 32.94
N PRO A 374 -4.79 -0.74 34.08
CA PRO A 374 -5.16 -2.14 34.21
C PRO A 374 -6.28 -2.47 33.24
N GLY A 375 -5.89 -2.84 32.03
CA GLY A 375 -6.78 -3.41 31.03
C GLY A 375 -7.34 -4.70 31.55
N ALA A 376 -8.63 -4.83 31.49
CA ALA A 376 -9.37 -6.00 32.00
C ALA A 376 -8.74 -7.27 31.41
N THR A 377 -8.27 -8.17 32.27
CA THR A 377 -7.89 -9.54 31.95
C THR A 377 -9.07 -10.24 31.27
N ALA A 378 -9.13 -10.13 29.96
CA ALA A 378 -10.14 -10.81 29.13
C ALA A 378 -9.77 -12.29 29.06
N GLY A 379 -10.54 -13.13 29.67
CA GLY A 379 -10.39 -14.58 29.60
C GLY A 379 -10.36 -15.05 28.15
N GLN A 380 -9.39 -15.93 27.84
CA GLN A 380 -9.25 -16.62 26.56
C GLN A 380 -10.57 -17.31 26.16
N ARG A 381 -11.40 -16.64 25.41
CA ARG A 381 -12.47 -17.27 24.64
C ARG A 381 -12.01 -17.32 23.19
N THR A 382 -11.75 -18.51 22.69
CA THR A 382 -11.61 -18.77 21.27
C THR A 382 -12.90 -18.37 20.56
N VAL A 383 -12.85 -17.28 19.83
CA VAL A 383 -13.93 -16.87 18.94
C VAL A 383 -13.81 -17.70 17.67
N ALA A 384 -14.90 -18.35 17.25
CA ALA A 384 -14.91 -19.06 15.99
C ALA A 384 -14.55 -18.08 14.86
N SER A 385 -13.39 -18.28 14.25
CA SER A 385 -12.97 -17.52 13.08
C SER A 385 -14.00 -17.74 11.98
N ALA A 386 -14.47 -16.66 11.37
CA ALA A 386 -15.20 -16.79 10.12
C ALA A 386 -14.19 -17.18 9.05
N GLU A 387 -13.92 -18.50 8.93
CA GLU A 387 -13.07 -18.99 7.84
C GLU A 387 -13.61 -18.47 6.50
N PRO A 388 -12.73 -17.96 5.62
CA PRO A 388 -13.14 -17.57 4.29
C PRO A 388 -13.81 -18.78 3.61
N SER A 389 -14.99 -18.56 3.04
CA SER A 389 -15.73 -19.65 2.38
C SER A 389 -14.85 -20.26 1.31
N ARG A 390 -14.62 -21.57 1.39
CA ARG A 390 -13.85 -22.33 0.38
C ARG A 390 -14.38 -22.09 -1.03
N VAL A 391 -15.69 -21.94 -1.17
CA VAL A 391 -16.35 -21.64 -2.45
C VAL A 391 -15.94 -20.26 -2.95
N VAL A 392 -16.01 -19.23 -2.10
CA VAL A 392 -15.66 -17.85 -2.47
C VAL A 392 -14.17 -17.76 -2.82
N SER A 393 -13.29 -18.35 -2.02
CA SER A 393 -11.85 -18.37 -2.29
C SER A 393 -11.52 -19.11 -3.61
N THR A 394 -12.24 -20.20 -3.91
CA THR A 394 -12.09 -20.91 -5.18
C THR A 394 -12.55 -20.05 -6.34
N LEU A 395 -13.67 -19.35 -6.20
CA LEU A 395 -14.24 -18.50 -7.22
C LEU A 395 -13.34 -17.28 -7.48
N LYS A 396 -12.86 -16.60 -6.43
CA LYS A 396 -11.88 -15.52 -6.55
C LYS A 396 -10.64 -15.96 -7.35
N ARG A 397 -10.09 -17.11 -7.02
CA ARG A 397 -8.91 -17.62 -7.73
C ARG A 397 -9.21 -18.03 -9.18
N ALA A 398 -10.39 -18.56 -9.46
CA ALA A 398 -10.78 -18.93 -10.82
C ALA A 398 -10.92 -17.69 -11.71
N VAL A 399 -11.63 -16.66 -11.25
CA VAL A 399 -11.79 -15.43 -12.03
C VAL A 399 -10.48 -14.65 -12.17
N LEU A 400 -9.63 -14.68 -11.15
CA LEU A 400 -8.28 -14.10 -11.23
C LEU A 400 -7.44 -14.81 -12.31
N THR A 401 -7.36 -16.11 -12.27
CA THR A 401 -6.56 -16.88 -13.23
C THR A 401 -7.17 -16.89 -14.62
N LEU A 402 -8.47 -16.65 -14.76
CA LEU A 402 -9.10 -16.33 -16.04
C LEU A 402 -8.53 -15.03 -16.62
N ALA A 403 -8.45 -13.97 -15.81
CA ALA A 403 -7.86 -12.70 -16.22
C ALA A 403 -6.38 -12.87 -16.64
N VAL A 404 -5.59 -13.54 -15.80
CA VAL A 404 -4.17 -13.83 -16.08
C VAL A 404 -4.00 -14.67 -17.34
N GLY A 405 -4.88 -15.65 -17.55
CA GLY A 405 -4.92 -16.47 -18.78
C GLY A 405 -5.21 -15.62 -20.02
N GLY A 406 -6.08 -14.63 -19.90
CA GLY A 406 -6.35 -13.64 -20.94
C GLY A 406 -5.13 -12.81 -21.30
N VAL A 407 -4.42 -12.27 -20.30
CA VAL A 407 -3.16 -11.53 -20.50
C VAL A 407 -2.11 -12.41 -21.17
N LEU A 408 -1.96 -13.65 -20.69
CA LEU A 408 -0.99 -14.59 -21.24
C LEU A 408 -1.32 -14.94 -22.71
N ALA A 409 -2.60 -15.21 -23.01
CA ALA A 409 -3.05 -15.51 -24.37
C ALA A 409 -2.78 -14.33 -25.32
N TYR A 410 -3.10 -13.12 -24.88
CA TYR A 410 -2.87 -11.91 -25.64
C TYR A 410 -1.37 -11.67 -25.88
N ALA A 411 -0.56 -11.71 -24.84
CA ALA A 411 0.88 -11.47 -24.93
C ALA A 411 1.58 -12.50 -25.84
N VAL A 412 1.21 -13.77 -25.74
CA VAL A 412 1.76 -14.80 -26.63
C VAL A 412 1.24 -14.64 -28.07
N GLY A 413 -0.05 -14.28 -28.23
CA GLY A 413 -0.67 -14.04 -29.52
C GLY A 413 -0.06 -12.89 -30.33
N LEU A 414 0.58 -11.91 -29.66
CA LEU A 414 1.33 -10.83 -30.35
C LEU A 414 2.56 -11.34 -31.10
N PHE A 415 3.15 -12.47 -30.67
CA PHE A 415 4.41 -12.98 -31.20
C PHE A 415 4.32 -14.40 -31.81
N ALA A 416 3.18 -15.08 -31.59
CA ALA A 416 3.01 -16.48 -31.99
C ALA A 416 1.58 -16.77 -32.46
N SER A 417 1.35 -17.97 -32.98
CA SER A 417 0.02 -18.38 -33.43
C SER A 417 -0.95 -18.59 -32.25
N GLU A 418 -2.24 -18.53 -32.53
CA GLU A 418 -3.32 -18.81 -31.57
C GLU A 418 -3.14 -20.18 -30.90
N THR A 419 -2.73 -21.20 -31.65
CA THR A 419 -2.45 -22.53 -31.10
C THR A 419 -1.37 -22.50 -30.03
N VAL A 420 -0.32 -21.69 -30.20
CA VAL A 420 0.75 -21.51 -29.22
C VAL A 420 0.22 -20.75 -27.99
N ALA A 421 -0.62 -19.74 -28.20
CA ALA A 421 -1.26 -18.99 -27.11
C ALA A 421 -2.16 -19.91 -26.25
N VAL A 422 -3.01 -20.71 -26.89
CA VAL A 422 -3.83 -21.75 -26.20
C VAL A 422 -2.94 -22.74 -25.45
N GLY A 423 -1.87 -23.22 -26.08
CA GLY A 423 -0.91 -24.14 -25.47
C GLY A 423 -0.23 -23.54 -24.22
N ALA A 424 0.13 -22.27 -24.28
CA ALA A 424 0.73 -21.55 -23.12
C ALA A 424 -0.24 -21.43 -21.94
N VAL A 425 -1.50 -21.08 -22.19
CA VAL A 425 -2.53 -20.98 -21.14
C VAL A 425 -2.89 -22.37 -20.57
N ALA A 426 -3.01 -23.37 -21.41
CA ALA A 426 -3.23 -24.76 -20.98
C ALA A 426 -2.03 -25.30 -20.16
N GLY A 427 -0.81 -24.97 -20.57
CA GLY A 427 0.41 -25.27 -19.81
C GLY A 427 0.42 -24.61 -18.42
N ALA A 428 -0.07 -23.37 -18.30
CA ALA A 428 -0.23 -22.72 -17.01
C ALA A 428 -1.23 -23.44 -16.10
N ALA A 429 -2.32 -23.99 -16.64
CA ALA A 429 -3.26 -24.82 -15.87
C ALA A 429 -2.59 -26.10 -15.34
N VAL A 430 -1.82 -26.78 -16.18
CA VAL A 430 -1.08 -28.00 -15.78
C VAL A 430 -0.03 -27.66 -14.73
N LEU A 431 0.71 -26.56 -14.90
CA LEU A 431 1.70 -26.10 -13.92
C LEU A 431 1.05 -25.77 -12.58
N ALA A 432 -0.10 -25.08 -12.58
CA ALA A 432 -0.86 -24.79 -11.35
C ALA A 432 -1.26 -26.06 -10.61
N LEU A 433 -1.68 -27.11 -11.32
CA LEU A 433 -1.98 -28.43 -10.76
C LEU A 433 -0.73 -29.10 -10.18
N ALA A 434 0.39 -29.09 -10.92
CA ALA A 434 1.64 -29.72 -10.50
C ALA A 434 2.22 -29.06 -9.24
N VAL A 435 2.25 -27.72 -9.19
CA VAL A 435 2.71 -26.98 -8.00
C VAL A 435 1.88 -27.35 -6.77
N ARG A 436 0.57 -27.52 -6.95
CA ARG A 436 -0.32 -27.94 -5.86
C ARG A 436 -0.12 -29.36 -5.42
N ALA A 437 0.07 -30.27 -6.35
CA ALA A 437 0.38 -31.67 -6.04
C ALA A 437 1.67 -31.74 -5.19
N VAL A 438 2.72 -31.05 -5.59
CA VAL A 438 3.99 -30.97 -4.84
C VAL A 438 3.79 -30.38 -3.44
N ALA A 439 3.01 -29.32 -3.30
CA ALA A 439 2.72 -28.70 -2.00
C ALA A 439 1.98 -29.68 -1.06
N VAL A 440 1.02 -30.44 -1.59
CA VAL A 440 0.31 -31.49 -0.82
C VAL A 440 1.26 -32.59 -0.39
N LEU A 441 2.11 -33.07 -1.31
CA LEU A 441 3.09 -34.16 -1.02
C LEU A 441 4.13 -33.70 0.02
N ARG A 442 4.47 -32.43 0.07
CA ARG A 442 5.39 -31.88 1.08
C ARG A 442 4.73 -31.58 2.43
N GLY A 443 3.47 -31.97 2.62
CA GLY A 443 2.77 -31.79 3.89
C GLY A 443 2.43 -30.33 4.25
N SER A 444 2.50 -29.40 3.28
CA SER A 444 2.13 -28.01 3.50
C SER A 444 0.67 -27.92 3.93
N THR A 445 0.45 -27.65 5.22
CA THR A 445 -0.89 -27.48 5.84
C THR A 445 -1.37 -26.04 5.73
N ALA A 446 -0.55 -25.13 5.20
CA ALA A 446 -0.78 -23.70 5.23
C ALA A 446 -2.16 -23.28 4.73
N SER A 447 -2.68 -22.23 5.30
CA SER A 447 -3.94 -21.52 4.98
C SER A 447 -4.16 -21.25 3.47
N GLY A 448 -3.11 -21.37 2.66
CA GLY A 448 -3.15 -21.34 1.21
C GLY A 448 -3.90 -22.50 0.51
N ARG A 449 -4.48 -23.47 1.24
CA ARG A 449 -5.30 -24.55 0.66
C ARG A 449 -6.70 -24.11 0.27
N THR A 450 -7.23 -23.08 0.89
CA THR A 450 -8.56 -22.56 0.54
C THR A 450 -8.55 -22.02 -0.89
N GLY A 451 -9.46 -22.53 -1.72
CA GLY A 451 -9.65 -22.07 -3.10
C GLY A 451 -8.63 -22.57 -4.13
N TRP A 452 -7.73 -23.50 -3.80
CA TRP A 452 -6.68 -23.98 -4.71
C TRP A 452 -7.19 -24.51 -6.07
N ALA A 453 -8.37 -25.12 -6.08
CA ALA A 453 -8.99 -25.64 -7.31
C ALA A 453 -9.36 -24.51 -8.30
N GLY A 454 -9.49 -23.27 -7.84
CA GLY A 454 -9.81 -22.13 -8.69
C GLY A 454 -8.75 -21.84 -9.75
N SER A 455 -7.46 -21.94 -9.40
CA SER A 455 -6.39 -21.59 -10.34
C SER A 455 -6.36 -22.45 -11.61
N PRO A 456 -6.34 -23.78 -11.54
CA PRO A 456 -6.39 -24.60 -12.76
C PRO A 456 -7.72 -24.46 -13.51
N VAL A 457 -8.83 -24.25 -12.81
CA VAL A 457 -10.14 -24.04 -13.44
C VAL A 457 -10.15 -22.73 -14.25
N GLY A 458 -9.67 -21.62 -13.70
CA GLY A 458 -9.63 -20.35 -14.41
C GLY A 458 -8.75 -20.40 -15.67
N PHE A 459 -7.54 -20.98 -15.58
CA PHE A 459 -6.69 -21.17 -16.74
C PHE A 459 -7.30 -22.12 -17.79
N ALA A 460 -7.97 -23.20 -17.37
CA ALA A 460 -8.63 -24.11 -18.30
C ALA A 460 -9.80 -23.43 -19.02
N LEU A 461 -10.58 -22.61 -18.32
CA LEU A 461 -11.64 -21.79 -18.92
C LEU A 461 -11.08 -20.77 -19.91
N ALA A 462 -9.96 -20.10 -19.57
CA ALA A 462 -9.29 -19.17 -20.46
C ALA A 462 -8.78 -19.87 -21.73
N ALA A 463 -8.11 -21.02 -21.59
CA ALA A 463 -7.64 -21.80 -22.73
C ALA A 463 -8.80 -22.26 -23.64
N GLY A 464 -9.91 -22.72 -23.06
CA GLY A 464 -11.11 -23.13 -23.80
C GLY A 464 -11.79 -21.96 -24.53
N ALA A 465 -11.86 -20.79 -23.89
CA ALA A 465 -12.44 -19.58 -24.49
C ALA A 465 -11.61 -19.09 -25.70
N VAL A 466 -10.28 -19.04 -25.55
CA VAL A 466 -9.38 -18.66 -26.66
C VAL A 466 -9.45 -19.70 -27.78
N ALA A 467 -9.41 -21.01 -27.46
CA ALA A 467 -9.48 -22.09 -28.45
C ALA A 467 -10.80 -22.13 -29.22
N SER A 468 -11.89 -21.63 -28.64
CA SER A 468 -13.19 -21.54 -29.34
C SER A 468 -13.25 -20.38 -30.35
N GLY A 469 -12.27 -19.47 -30.35
CA GLY A 469 -12.26 -18.24 -31.14
C GLY A 469 -13.36 -17.26 -30.76
N ALA A 470 -14.09 -17.53 -29.64
CA ALA A 470 -15.22 -16.71 -29.23
C ALA A 470 -14.79 -15.44 -28.50
N VAL A 471 -13.56 -15.42 -27.91
CA VAL A 471 -13.09 -14.36 -27.03
C VAL A 471 -11.58 -14.17 -27.20
N VAL A 472 -11.13 -12.94 -27.25
CA VAL A 472 -9.72 -12.59 -27.27
C VAL A 472 -9.20 -12.23 -25.87
N GLY A 473 -7.89 -12.13 -25.71
CA GLY A 473 -7.24 -11.93 -24.42
C GLY A 473 -7.77 -10.75 -23.59
N PRO A 474 -7.97 -9.54 -24.15
CA PRO A 474 -8.50 -8.38 -23.43
C PRO A 474 -9.90 -8.59 -22.83
N GLU A 475 -10.76 -9.31 -23.51
CA GLU A 475 -12.14 -9.61 -23.04
C GLU A 475 -12.11 -10.56 -21.84
N LEU A 476 -11.21 -11.56 -21.86
CA LEU A 476 -10.99 -12.46 -20.72
C LEU A 476 -10.41 -11.72 -19.52
N LEU A 477 -9.51 -10.79 -19.75
CA LEU A 477 -8.98 -9.90 -18.71
C LEU A 477 -10.12 -9.10 -18.07
N ALA A 478 -10.94 -8.41 -18.88
CA ALA A 478 -12.06 -7.62 -18.40
C ALA A 478 -13.08 -8.47 -17.63
N ALA A 479 -13.47 -9.64 -18.17
CA ALA A 479 -14.40 -10.56 -17.51
C ALA A 479 -13.84 -11.10 -16.18
N GLY A 480 -12.57 -11.42 -16.14
CA GLY A 480 -11.90 -11.90 -14.92
C GLY A 480 -11.81 -10.82 -13.84
N LEU A 481 -11.44 -9.59 -14.19
CA LEU A 481 -11.38 -8.46 -13.25
C LEU A 481 -12.75 -8.08 -12.71
N LEU A 482 -13.77 -8.00 -13.58
CA LEU A 482 -15.15 -7.74 -13.16
C LEU A 482 -15.65 -8.85 -12.23
N GLY A 483 -15.43 -10.11 -12.60
CA GLY A 483 -15.78 -11.26 -11.78
C GLY A 483 -15.11 -11.23 -10.41
N TYR A 484 -13.82 -10.89 -10.38
CA TYR A 484 -13.08 -10.74 -9.12
C TYR A 484 -13.68 -9.63 -8.25
N ALA A 485 -13.96 -8.45 -8.82
CA ALA A 485 -14.57 -7.34 -8.10
C ALA A 485 -15.94 -7.71 -7.50
N LEU A 486 -16.81 -8.39 -8.28
CA LEU A 486 -18.12 -8.82 -7.82
C LEU A 486 -18.05 -9.86 -6.69
N VAL A 487 -17.18 -10.87 -6.83
CA VAL A 487 -17.00 -11.92 -5.81
C VAL A 487 -16.41 -11.32 -4.53
N SER A 488 -15.44 -10.42 -4.64
CA SER A 488 -14.83 -9.74 -3.50
C SER A 488 -15.81 -8.81 -2.78
N ALA A 489 -16.62 -8.06 -3.51
CA ALA A 489 -17.67 -7.22 -2.92
C ALA A 489 -18.71 -8.06 -2.17
N ALA A 490 -19.11 -9.21 -2.71
CA ALA A 490 -20.04 -10.15 -2.06
C ALA A 490 -19.43 -10.75 -0.78
N GLU A 491 -18.13 -11.11 -0.81
CA GLU A 491 -17.42 -11.62 0.36
C GLU A 491 -17.28 -10.56 1.46
N SER A 492 -16.87 -9.34 1.11
CA SER A 492 -16.76 -8.23 2.07
C SER A 492 -18.11 -7.96 2.76
N ARG A 493 -19.22 -7.98 1.99
CA ARG A 493 -20.56 -7.84 2.57
C ARG A 493 -20.91 -8.97 3.53
N ARG A 494 -20.56 -10.21 3.18
CA ARG A 494 -20.77 -11.39 4.04
C ARG A 494 -19.96 -11.30 5.32
N LEU A 495 -18.67 -10.94 5.23
CA LEU A 495 -17.77 -10.85 6.39
C LEU A 495 -18.21 -9.75 7.37
N ARG A 496 -18.78 -8.65 6.88
CA ARG A 496 -19.39 -7.62 7.73
C ARG A 496 -20.65 -8.10 8.45
N GLN A 497 -21.46 -8.90 7.76
CA GLN A 497 -22.74 -9.42 8.30
C GLN A 497 -22.55 -10.62 9.21
N SER A 498 -21.45 -11.37 9.10
CA SER A 498 -21.12 -12.41 10.06
C SER A 498 -20.64 -11.73 11.35
N GLY A 499 -21.57 -11.49 12.27
CA GLY A 499 -21.30 -10.89 13.56
C GLY A 499 -20.26 -11.69 14.31
N LEU A 500 -19.00 -11.22 14.31
CA LEU A 500 -18.05 -11.59 15.35
C LEU A 500 -18.60 -10.96 16.63
N PRO A 501 -18.70 -11.69 17.76
CA PRO A 501 -19.16 -11.10 18.99
C PRO A 501 -18.26 -9.90 19.31
N THR A 502 -18.89 -8.74 19.48
CA THR A 502 -18.23 -7.56 20.03
C THR A 502 -17.55 -7.92 21.34
N PRO A 503 -16.33 -7.46 21.60
CA PRO A 503 -15.76 -7.53 22.93
C PRO A 503 -16.72 -6.83 23.89
N SER A 504 -17.17 -7.55 24.91
CA SER A 504 -18.00 -7.00 25.99
C SER A 504 -17.14 -6.33 27.02
#